data_f507a1c325f9ac79a66a86cc7fa940fa
#
_entry.id   f507a1c325f9ac79a66a86cc7fa940fa
#
_cell.length_a   1.000
_cell.length_b   1.000
_cell.length_c   1.000
_cell.angle_alpha   90.00
_cell.angle_beta   90.00
_cell.angle_gamma   90.00
#
_symmetry.space_group_name_H-M   'P 1'
#
loop_
_entity.id
_entity.type
_entity.pdbx_description
1 polymer ?
#
loop_
_entity_poly.entity_id
_entity_poly.type
_entity_poly.pdbx_seq_one_letter_code
_entity_poly.pdbx_strand_id
1 'polypeptide(L)'
;MELDTNDAPAFGTDHRPNASIWRLLPNRWDFVAFPLLIGLMALLAVAYHESLEPIAALKTHPVSLDPAELPWYATLTTLRMLAAMVVSLLFTFGYGTLAAKSERAGKVLVPVLDILQSIPVLGYISFTVTFFMALFPGRVLGAELAAIFAIFTSQAWNMTFSFYQSLRTVPSNLDEVSRSFHLTAWQRFWKLEVPFAMPGLIWNMMMSMSGAWFFVVASEAITVGDQSFNLPGVGAFLAQAIAQKHLASIAWVIVTMTLVILAYDQ
;
A
#
# COMPACT_ATOMS: atom_id res chain seq x y z
N MET A 1 -54.99 8.46 -58.37
CA MET A 1 -54.18 7.50 -57.59
C MET A 1 -53.47 8.30 -56.52
N GLU A 2 -54.25 8.56 -55.45
CA GLU A 2 -53.86 9.37 -54.30
C GLU A 2 -53.01 8.51 -53.38
N LEU A 3 -51.81 8.98 -53.09
CA LEU A 3 -50.93 8.38 -52.11
C LEU A 3 -51.30 8.94 -50.75
N ASP A 4 -51.87 8.05 -49.92
CA ASP A 4 -52.20 8.28 -48.50
C ASP A 4 -50.89 8.41 -47.70
N THR A 5 -50.63 9.61 -47.18
CA THR A 5 -49.43 9.97 -46.43
C THR A 5 -49.68 10.03 -44.92
N ASN A 6 -50.34 9.04 -44.33
CA ASN A 6 -50.73 9.16 -42.92
C ASN A 6 -50.42 7.90 -42.10
N ASP A 7 -49.21 7.37 -42.19
CA ASP A 7 -48.70 6.36 -41.26
C ASP A 7 -47.29 6.70 -40.76
N ALA A 8 -47.16 7.76 -39.96
CA ALA A 8 -46.00 7.98 -39.15
C ALA A 8 -46.22 7.25 -37.80
N PRO A 9 -45.35 6.30 -37.41
CA PRO A 9 -45.48 5.66 -36.14
C PRO A 9 -45.17 6.70 -35.01
N ALA A 10 -46.12 6.87 -34.11
CA ALA A 10 -46.00 7.68 -32.92
C ALA A 10 -44.81 7.15 -32.11
N PHE A 11 -43.75 7.93 -31.98
CA PHE A 11 -42.68 7.70 -31.03
C PHE A 11 -43.28 7.77 -29.63
N GLY A 12 -43.55 6.60 -29.05
CA GLY A 12 -43.93 6.47 -27.65
C GLY A 12 -42.85 7.08 -26.78
N THR A 13 -43.25 8.09 -26.00
CA THR A 13 -42.45 8.65 -24.90
C THR A 13 -42.24 7.54 -23.87
N ASP A 14 -41.13 6.82 -24.00
CA ASP A 14 -40.67 5.81 -23.04
C ASP A 14 -40.34 6.55 -21.73
N HIS A 15 -41.34 6.67 -20.85
CA HIS A 15 -41.16 7.06 -19.46
C HIS A 15 -40.39 5.96 -18.74
N ARG A 16 -39.08 5.92 -18.91
CA ARG A 16 -38.22 5.12 -18.05
C ARG A 16 -38.31 5.74 -16.64
N PRO A 17 -38.84 5.02 -15.66
CA PRO A 17 -38.87 5.51 -14.28
C PRO A 17 -37.41 5.75 -13.84
N ASN A 18 -37.18 6.90 -13.22
CA ASN A 18 -35.89 7.35 -12.71
C ASN A 18 -35.07 6.23 -12.07
N ALA A 19 -34.13 5.68 -12.81
CA ALA A 19 -33.21 4.64 -12.36
C ALA A 19 -32.17 5.13 -11.33
N SER A 20 -32.28 6.39 -10.91
CA SER A 20 -31.31 7.04 -10.01
C SER A 20 -31.53 6.72 -8.53
N ILE A 21 -32.77 6.44 -8.10
CA ILE A 21 -33.08 6.24 -6.66
C ILE A 21 -32.70 4.81 -6.21
N TRP A 22 -32.83 3.83 -7.08
CA TRP A 22 -32.48 2.43 -6.76
C TRP A 22 -30.95 2.18 -6.58
N ARG A 23 -30.11 3.12 -7.04
CA ARG A 23 -28.67 3.06 -6.83
C ARG A 23 -28.21 3.52 -5.45
N LEU A 24 -29.10 4.12 -4.67
CA LEU A 24 -28.83 4.58 -3.31
C LEU A 24 -29.24 3.59 -2.22
N LEU A 25 -29.89 2.48 -2.59
CA LEU A 25 -30.22 1.43 -1.62
C LEU A 25 -28.94 0.63 -1.31
N PRO A 26 -28.65 0.45 -0.01
CA PRO A 26 -27.47 -0.32 0.40
C PRO A 26 -27.55 -1.75 -0.14
N ASN A 27 -26.50 -2.18 -0.82
CA ASN A 27 -26.33 -3.54 -1.29
C ASN A 27 -25.89 -4.41 -0.08
N ARG A 28 -26.19 -5.73 -0.15
CA ARG A 28 -25.73 -6.68 0.88
C ARG A 28 -24.21 -6.60 1.16
N TRP A 29 -23.42 -6.18 0.20
CA TRP A 29 -21.99 -5.94 0.35
C TRP A 29 -21.67 -4.68 1.15
N ASP A 30 -22.56 -3.69 1.19
CA ASP A 30 -22.37 -2.47 1.99
C ASP A 30 -22.43 -2.78 3.49
N PHE A 31 -23.24 -3.78 3.89
CA PHE A 31 -23.28 -4.24 5.29
C PHE A 31 -21.99 -4.90 5.76
N VAL A 32 -21.13 -5.35 4.85
CA VAL A 32 -19.80 -5.87 5.16
C VAL A 32 -18.76 -4.75 5.01
N ALA A 33 -18.86 -3.97 3.92
CA ALA A 33 -17.90 -2.93 3.60
C ALA A 33 -17.89 -1.77 4.63
N PHE A 34 -19.06 -1.31 5.09
CA PHE A 34 -19.15 -0.23 6.08
C PHE A 34 -18.53 -0.60 7.44
N PRO A 35 -18.87 -1.74 8.09
CA PRO A 35 -18.22 -2.13 9.33
C PRO A 35 -16.71 -2.34 9.17
N LEU A 36 -16.27 -2.90 8.04
CA LEU A 36 -14.86 -3.10 7.75
C LEU A 36 -14.12 -1.76 7.59
N LEU A 37 -14.73 -0.81 6.89
CA LEU A 37 -14.18 0.55 6.73
C LEU A 37 -14.12 1.29 8.08
N ILE A 38 -15.17 1.21 8.88
CA ILE A 38 -15.21 1.82 10.23
C ILE A 38 -14.16 1.17 11.12
N GLY A 39 -14.04 -0.17 11.09
CA GLY A 39 -13.01 -0.92 11.82
C GLY A 39 -11.61 -0.49 11.42
N LEU A 40 -11.34 -0.36 10.12
CA LEU A 40 -10.06 0.12 9.60
C LEU A 40 -9.78 1.57 10.05
N MET A 41 -10.78 2.45 9.99
CA MET A 41 -10.63 3.83 10.46
C MET A 41 -10.36 3.90 11.97
N ALA A 42 -11.03 3.06 12.77
CA ALA A 42 -10.79 2.97 14.21
C ALA A 42 -9.36 2.47 14.50
N LEU A 43 -8.92 1.43 13.79
CA LEU A 43 -7.53 0.92 13.91
C LEU A 43 -6.50 1.98 13.53
N LEU A 44 -6.72 2.70 12.44
CA LEU A 44 -5.84 3.81 12.04
C LEU A 44 -5.82 4.94 13.07
N ALA A 45 -6.94 5.25 13.69
CA ALA A 45 -7.02 6.26 14.74
C ALA A 45 -6.25 5.83 16.00
N VAL A 46 -6.34 4.55 16.40
CA VAL A 46 -5.57 3.99 17.52
C VAL A 46 -4.08 4.02 17.21
N ALA A 47 -3.66 3.50 16.05
CA ALA A 47 -2.26 3.50 15.62
C ALA A 47 -1.68 4.92 15.53
N TYR A 48 -2.47 5.90 15.05
CA TYR A 48 -2.09 7.31 15.04
C TYR A 48 -1.90 7.85 16.46
N HIS A 49 -2.82 7.54 17.39
CA HIS A 49 -2.73 7.98 18.77
C HIS A 49 -1.47 7.41 19.44
N GLU A 50 -1.20 6.12 19.31
CA GLU A 50 0.01 5.46 19.83
C GLU A 50 1.29 6.07 19.26
N SER A 51 1.30 6.45 17.96
CA SER A 51 2.47 7.07 17.32
C SER A 51 2.78 8.49 17.84
N LEU A 52 1.82 9.17 18.48
CA LEU A 52 2.03 10.48 19.11
C LEU A 52 2.61 10.38 20.51
N GLU A 53 2.65 9.20 21.10
CA GLU A 53 3.20 8.98 22.43
C GLU A 53 4.70 9.33 22.52
N PRO A 54 5.19 9.68 23.72
CA PRO A 54 6.62 9.86 23.93
C PRO A 54 7.37 8.55 23.68
N ILE A 55 8.55 8.63 23.07
CA ILE A 55 9.39 7.45 22.80
C ILE A 55 9.80 6.70 24.07
N ALA A 56 9.78 7.39 25.22
CA ALA A 56 10.00 6.78 26.53
C ALA A 56 8.96 5.69 26.86
N ALA A 57 7.75 5.77 26.29
CA ALA A 57 6.71 4.77 26.47
C ALA A 57 7.14 3.40 25.94
N LEU A 58 7.89 3.34 24.85
CA LEU A 58 8.43 2.09 24.30
C LEU A 58 9.42 1.39 25.25
N LYS A 59 10.07 2.15 26.15
CA LYS A 59 10.97 1.59 27.16
C LYS A 59 10.23 1.12 28.40
N THR A 60 9.12 1.77 28.74
CA THR A 60 8.31 1.43 29.92
C THR A 60 7.36 0.27 29.66
N HIS A 61 6.95 0.08 28.40
CA HIS A 61 6.09 -1.01 27.97
C HIS A 61 6.84 -1.89 26.94
N PRO A 62 7.75 -2.78 27.40
CA PRO A 62 8.43 -3.68 26.49
C PRO A 62 7.41 -4.63 25.83
N VAL A 63 7.73 -5.08 24.62
CA VAL A 63 6.91 -6.05 23.89
C VAL A 63 6.72 -7.31 24.75
N SER A 64 5.47 -7.68 25.03
CA SER A 64 5.14 -8.89 25.77
C SER A 64 5.34 -10.13 24.90
N LEU A 65 5.87 -11.22 25.49
CA LEU A 65 5.96 -12.53 24.81
C LEU A 65 4.70 -13.40 25.04
N ASP A 66 3.60 -12.80 25.51
CA ASP A 66 2.32 -13.51 25.61
C ASP A 66 1.74 -13.76 24.21
N PRO A 67 1.46 -15.01 23.83
CA PRO A 67 0.82 -15.34 22.55
C PRO A 67 -0.54 -14.65 22.34
N ALA A 68 -1.23 -14.26 23.42
CA ALA A 68 -2.51 -13.55 23.35
C ALA A 68 -2.38 -12.15 22.71
N GLU A 69 -1.20 -11.53 22.75
CA GLU A 69 -0.91 -10.23 22.16
C GLU A 69 -0.57 -10.32 20.65
N LEU A 70 -0.27 -11.51 20.15
CA LEU A 70 0.11 -11.70 18.74
C LEU A 70 -0.91 -11.19 17.72
N PRO A 71 -2.23 -11.36 17.89
CA PRO A 71 -3.21 -10.80 16.97
C PRO A 71 -3.14 -9.27 16.89
N TRP A 72 -2.89 -8.60 18.03
CA TRP A 72 -2.72 -7.16 18.07
C TRP A 72 -1.43 -6.73 17.36
N TYR A 73 -0.30 -7.37 17.67
CA TYR A 73 0.97 -7.11 17.00
C TYR A 73 0.91 -7.36 15.50
N ALA A 74 0.23 -8.43 15.07
CA ALA A 74 0.00 -8.72 13.66
C ALA A 74 -0.81 -7.62 12.97
N THR A 75 -1.80 -7.06 13.67
CA THR A 75 -2.59 -5.94 13.15
C THR A 75 -1.74 -4.68 12.95
N LEU A 76 -0.92 -4.30 13.94
CA LEU A 76 -0.03 -3.14 13.84
C LEU A 76 0.99 -3.30 12.71
N THR A 77 1.62 -4.47 12.61
CA THR A 77 2.54 -4.80 11.52
C THR A 77 1.86 -4.70 10.15
N THR A 78 0.66 -5.27 10.02
CA THR A 78 -0.12 -5.20 8.77
C THR A 78 -0.48 -3.76 8.41
N LEU A 79 -0.86 -2.92 9.38
CA LEU A 79 -1.15 -1.51 9.13
C LEU A 79 0.09 -0.75 8.63
N ARG A 80 1.28 -1.01 9.17
CA ARG A 80 2.54 -0.43 8.66
C ARG A 80 2.82 -0.86 7.22
N MET A 81 2.63 -2.15 6.92
CA MET A 81 2.80 -2.68 5.57
C MET A 81 1.82 -2.05 4.57
N LEU A 82 0.55 -1.90 4.95
CA LEU A 82 -0.47 -1.24 4.13
C LEU A 82 -0.17 0.25 3.95
N ALA A 83 0.26 0.95 5.00
CA ALA A 83 0.68 2.35 4.90
C ALA A 83 1.86 2.51 3.93
N ALA A 84 2.87 1.64 4.03
CA ALA A 84 3.99 1.61 3.10
C ALA A 84 3.55 1.30 1.67
N MET A 85 2.57 0.39 1.49
CA MET A 85 1.99 0.05 0.18
C MET A 85 1.30 1.26 -0.46
N VAL A 86 0.52 2.01 0.31
CA VAL A 86 -0.13 3.25 -0.18
C VAL A 86 0.92 4.27 -0.64
N VAL A 87 1.97 4.48 0.15
CA VAL A 87 3.08 5.38 -0.21
C VAL A 87 3.80 4.87 -1.47
N SER A 88 4.02 3.55 -1.58
CA SER A 88 4.62 2.90 -2.75
C SER A 88 3.77 3.07 -4.01
N LEU A 89 2.45 2.96 -3.91
CA LEU A 89 1.53 3.21 -5.02
C LEU A 89 1.55 4.66 -5.47
N LEU A 90 1.50 5.61 -4.53
CA LEU A 90 1.58 7.05 -4.85
C LEU A 90 2.91 7.37 -5.56
N PHE A 91 4.01 6.84 -5.04
CA PHE A 91 5.32 6.96 -5.68
C PHE A 91 5.32 6.33 -7.08
N THR A 92 4.81 5.12 -7.23
CA THR A 92 4.71 4.38 -8.49
C THR A 92 3.94 5.17 -9.55
N PHE A 93 2.77 5.71 -9.19
CA PHE A 93 1.96 6.50 -10.11
C PHE A 93 2.65 7.80 -10.52
N GLY A 94 3.26 8.51 -9.57
CA GLY A 94 3.97 9.76 -9.86
C GLY A 94 5.25 9.52 -10.66
N TYR A 95 6.15 8.73 -10.10
CA TYR A 95 7.47 8.48 -10.69
C TYR A 95 7.40 7.70 -12.00
N GLY A 96 6.64 6.61 -12.04
CA GLY A 96 6.47 5.77 -13.22
C GLY A 96 5.82 6.53 -14.39
N THR A 97 4.80 7.35 -14.12
CA THR A 97 4.16 8.20 -15.13
C THR A 97 5.13 9.24 -15.68
N LEU A 98 5.88 9.93 -14.81
CA LEU A 98 6.85 10.93 -15.22
C LEU A 98 7.96 10.31 -16.07
N ALA A 99 8.48 9.16 -15.66
CA ALA A 99 9.50 8.42 -16.41
C ALA A 99 8.98 7.92 -17.77
N ALA A 100 7.72 7.48 -17.86
CA ALA A 100 7.14 6.92 -19.08
C ALA A 100 6.76 7.99 -20.12
N LYS A 101 6.25 9.15 -19.65
CA LYS A 101 5.70 10.21 -20.54
C LYS A 101 6.75 11.22 -21.00
N SER A 102 7.88 11.32 -20.35
CA SER A 102 8.94 12.25 -20.71
C SER A 102 10.23 11.50 -21.04
N GLU A 103 10.67 11.54 -22.29
CA GLU A 103 11.93 10.91 -22.70
C GLU A 103 13.14 11.44 -21.93
N ARG A 104 13.16 12.75 -21.63
CA ARG A 104 14.25 13.36 -20.85
C ARG A 104 14.24 12.87 -19.41
N ALA A 105 13.05 12.83 -18.79
CA ALA A 105 12.89 12.33 -17.44
C ALA A 105 13.20 10.82 -17.38
N GLY A 106 12.73 10.02 -18.33
CA GLY A 106 12.97 8.59 -18.40
C GLY A 106 14.47 8.24 -18.47
N LYS A 107 15.25 9.00 -19.24
CA LYS A 107 16.72 8.79 -19.34
C LYS A 107 17.47 8.99 -18.01
N VAL A 108 16.88 9.73 -17.06
CA VAL A 108 17.47 9.98 -15.74
C VAL A 108 16.79 9.12 -14.69
N LEU A 109 15.46 9.11 -14.66
CA LEU A 109 14.70 8.46 -13.60
C LEU A 109 14.83 6.92 -13.63
N VAL A 110 14.86 6.30 -14.81
CA VAL A 110 15.00 4.84 -14.90
C VAL A 110 16.34 4.36 -14.35
N PRO A 111 17.51 4.93 -14.75
CA PRO A 111 18.79 4.58 -14.14
C PRO A 111 18.86 4.91 -12.64
N VAL A 112 18.27 6.02 -12.19
CA VAL A 112 18.21 6.35 -10.75
C VAL A 112 17.42 5.28 -9.98
N LEU A 113 16.27 4.86 -10.50
CA LEU A 113 15.47 3.79 -9.90
C LEU A 113 16.28 2.47 -9.82
N ASP A 114 17.03 2.15 -10.88
CA ASP A 114 17.86 0.95 -10.95
C ASP A 114 19.01 0.98 -9.93
N ILE A 115 19.64 2.12 -9.74
CA ILE A 115 20.65 2.31 -8.71
C ILE A 115 20.02 2.20 -7.31
N LEU A 116 18.88 2.86 -7.07
CA LEU A 116 18.25 2.87 -5.75
C LEU A 116 17.81 1.46 -5.30
N GLN A 117 17.28 0.63 -6.22
CA GLN A 117 16.94 -0.75 -5.89
C GLN A 117 18.15 -1.63 -5.59
N SER A 118 19.32 -1.26 -6.12
CA SER A 118 20.58 -2.02 -5.92
C SER A 118 21.22 -1.74 -4.55
N ILE A 119 20.81 -0.66 -3.87
CA ILE A 119 21.34 -0.30 -2.56
C ILE A 119 20.68 -1.18 -1.48
N PRO A 120 21.46 -1.96 -0.70
CA PRO A 120 20.89 -2.77 0.38
C PRO A 120 20.18 -1.89 1.43
N VAL A 121 18.89 -2.07 1.61
CA VAL A 121 18.07 -1.28 2.56
C VAL A 121 18.67 -1.31 3.97
N LEU A 122 19.15 -2.46 4.40
CA LEU A 122 19.77 -2.61 5.73
C LEU A 122 21.01 -1.73 5.91
N GLY A 123 21.70 -1.38 4.82
CA GLY A 123 22.89 -0.53 4.88
C GLY A 123 22.59 0.92 5.28
N TYR A 124 21.39 1.43 5.00
CA TYR A 124 21.01 2.80 5.33
C TYR A 124 19.88 2.91 6.37
N ILE A 125 19.40 1.79 6.92
CA ILE A 125 18.31 1.81 7.89
C ILE A 125 18.64 2.69 9.11
N SER A 126 19.86 2.60 9.63
CA SER A 126 20.32 3.40 10.77
C SER A 126 20.30 4.90 10.47
N PHE A 127 20.74 5.29 9.26
CA PHE A 127 20.66 6.68 8.82
C PHE A 127 19.21 7.16 8.70
N THR A 128 18.35 6.34 8.10
CA THR A 128 16.92 6.63 7.94
C THR A 128 16.24 6.81 9.29
N VAL A 129 16.50 5.92 10.24
CA VAL A 129 15.95 6.02 11.60
C VAL A 129 16.43 7.30 12.27
N THR A 130 17.73 7.59 12.22
CA THR A 130 18.29 8.83 12.80
C THR A 130 17.65 10.07 12.17
N PHE A 131 17.44 10.08 10.86
CA PHE A 131 16.79 11.19 10.15
C PHE A 131 15.35 11.42 10.63
N PHE A 132 14.51 10.37 10.63
CA PHE A 132 13.11 10.51 11.05
C PHE A 132 12.98 10.80 12.55
N MET A 133 13.85 10.23 13.37
CA MET A 133 13.90 10.54 14.81
C MET A 133 14.30 12.00 15.08
N ALA A 134 15.19 12.56 14.27
CA ALA A 134 15.55 13.96 14.36
C ALA A 134 14.43 14.90 13.89
N LEU A 135 13.61 14.45 12.92
CA LEU A 135 12.46 15.21 12.42
C LEU A 135 11.32 15.26 13.44
N PHE A 136 11.13 14.19 14.23
CA PHE A 136 10.10 14.08 15.26
C PHE A 136 10.72 13.73 16.63
N PRO A 137 11.46 14.67 17.25
CA PRO A 137 12.22 14.37 18.45
C PRO A 137 11.33 13.97 19.61
N GLY A 138 11.71 12.88 20.29
CA GLY A 138 11.04 12.39 21.48
C GLY A 138 9.69 11.70 21.26
N ARG A 139 9.26 11.46 20.02
CA ARG A 139 8.00 10.78 19.69
C ARG A 139 8.22 9.45 19.00
N VAL A 140 7.30 8.52 19.23
CA VAL A 140 7.24 7.21 18.55
C VAL A 140 7.07 7.38 17.03
N LEU A 141 6.41 8.45 16.60
CA LEU A 141 6.16 8.76 15.17
C LEU A 141 7.44 8.73 14.33
N GLY A 142 8.58 9.19 14.85
CA GLY A 142 9.85 9.12 14.13
C GLY A 142 10.26 7.68 13.81
N ALA A 143 10.12 6.76 14.75
CA ALA A 143 10.41 5.35 14.56
C ALA A 143 9.40 4.67 13.63
N GLU A 144 8.10 4.99 13.75
CA GLU A 144 7.05 4.51 12.87
C GLU A 144 7.28 4.92 11.39
N LEU A 145 7.60 6.18 11.15
CA LEU A 145 7.90 6.66 9.79
C LEU A 145 9.17 6.03 9.23
N ALA A 146 10.18 5.79 10.07
CA ALA A 146 11.39 5.09 9.64
C ALA A 146 11.09 3.64 9.25
N ALA A 147 10.25 2.94 10.02
CA ALA A 147 9.81 1.59 9.70
C ALA A 147 8.98 1.56 8.39
N ILE A 148 8.00 2.44 8.26
CA ILE A 148 7.19 2.57 7.03
C ILE A 148 8.08 2.87 5.82
N PHE A 149 9.08 3.74 5.96
CA PHE A 149 10.01 4.06 4.88
C PHE A 149 10.88 2.87 4.49
N ALA A 150 11.37 2.09 5.44
CA ALA A 150 12.14 0.87 5.15
C ALA A 150 11.28 -0.16 4.38
N ILE A 151 10.01 -0.34 4.78
CA ILE A 151 9.07 -1.22 4.07
C ILE A 151 8.76 -0.65 2.68
N PHE A 152 8.49 0.66 2.57
CA PHE A 152 8.29 1.35 1.29
C PHE A 152 9.42 1.09 0.30
N THR A 153 10.66 1.21 0.72
CA THR A 153 11.82 0.98 -0.16
C THR A 153 11.91 -0.47 -0.65
N SER A 154 11.37 -1.44 0.09
CA SER A 154 11.30 -2.83 -0.35
C SER A 154 10.21 -3.09 -1.40
N GLN A 155 9.16 -2.25 -1.41
CA GLN A 155 7.99 -2.45 -2.27
C GLN A 155 8.03 -1.59 -3.54
N ALA A 156 8.48 -0.34 -3.44
CA ALA A 156 8.30 0.68 -4.45
C ALA A 156 8.98 0.36 -5.79
N TRP A 157 10.16 -0.23 -5.76
CA TRP A 157 10.97 -0.40 -6.97
C TRP A 157 10.33 -1.32 -8.00
N ASN A 158 9.96 -2.53 -7.60
CA ASN A 158 9.32 -3.52 -8.47
C ASN A 158 8.01 -3.01 -9.05
N MET A 159 7.19 -2.36 -8.21
CA MET A 159 5.91 -1.80 -8.62
C MET A 159 6.11 -0.68 -9.65
N THR A 160 7.07 0.20 -9.41
CA THR A 160 7.37 1.33 -10.31
C THR A 160 7.90 0.85 -11.66
N PHE A 161 8.78 -0.15 -11.68
CA PHE A 161 9.25 -0.73 -12.93
C PHE A 161 8.14 -1.39 -13.73
N SER A 162 7.30 -2.20 -13.07
CA SER A 162 6.16 -2.86 -13.71
C SER A 162 5.19 -1.84 -14.31
N PHE A 163 4.87 -0.79 -13.55
CA PHE A 163 3.98 0.27 -13.99
C PHE A 163 4.59 1.06 -15.16
N TYR A 164 5.87 1.45 -15.06
CA TYR A 164 6.61 2.11 -16.13
C TYR A 164 6.59 1.29 -17.42
N GLN A 165 6.90 0.00 -17.35
CA GLN A 165 6.89 -0.90 -18.51
C GLN A 165 5.48 -1.00 -19.11
N SER A 166 4.45 -1.14 -18.29
CA SER A 166 3.08 -1.19 -18.74
C SER A 166 2.68 0.08 -19.51
N LEU A 167 3.03 1.26 -19.01
CA LEU A 167 2.76 2.52 -19.69
C LEU A 167 3.48 2.65 -21.06
N ARG A 168 4.67 2.07 -21.17
CA ARG A 168 5.46 2.07 -22.41
C ARG A 168 4.96 1.08 -23.45
N THR A 169 4.18 0.10 -23.05
CA THR A 169 3.67 -0.99 -23.92
C THR A 169 2.18 -0.84 -24.24
N VAL A 170 1.56 0.29 -23.88
CA VAL A 170 0.17 0.57 -24.28
C VAL A 170 0.05 0.54 -25.80
N PRO A 171 -0.84 -0.31 -26.39
CA PRO A 171 -1.01 -0.41 -27.83
C PRO A 171 -1.45 0.91 -28.48
N SER A 172 -0.91 1.21 -29.67
CA SER A 172 -1.20 2.45 -30.39
C SER A 172 -2.68 2.62 -30.74
N ASN A 173 -3.40 1.52 -31.02
CA ASN A 173 -4.84 1.56 -31.27
C ASN A 173 -5.65 2.06 -30.06
N LEU A 174 -5.26 1.71 -28.83
CA LEU A 174 -5.89 2.22 -27.61
C LEU A 174 -5.58 3.71 -27.41
N ASP A 175 -4.37 4.13 -27.77
CA ASP A 175 -4.00 5.55 -27.76
C ASP A 175 -4.82 6.38 -28.76
N GLU A 176 -4.99 5.88 -29.99
CA GLU A 176 -5.82 6.50 -31.03
C GLU A 176 -7.29 6.60 -30.58
N VAL A 177 -7.85 5.53 -30.03
CA VAL A 177 -9.21 5.54 -29.46
C VAL A 177 -9.35 6.60 -28.38
N SER A 178 -8.37 6.69 -27.46
CA SER A 178 -8.40 7.68 -26.38
C SER A 178 -8.41 9.13 -26.91
N ARG A 179 -7.69 9.38 -28.01
CA ARG A 179 -7.67 10.69 -28.71
C ARG A 179 -8.99 10.96 -29.44
N SER A 180 -9.58 9.95 -30.09
CA SER A 180 -10.88 10.08 -30.74
C SER A 180 -12.00 10.45 -29.76
N PHE A 181 -11.92 9.95 -28.53
CA PHE A 181 -12.85 10.35 -27.46
C PHE A 181 -12.44 11.65 -26.75
N HIS A 182 -11.42 12.36 -27.21
CA HIS A 182 -10.93 13.62 -26.63
C HIS A 182 -10.68 13.52 -25.12
N LEU A 183 -10.13 12.38 -24.63
CA LEU A 183 -9.83 12.20 -23.22
C LEU A 183 -8.74 13.18 -22.79
N THR A 184 -9.00 13.90 -21.68
CA THR A 184 -7.96 14.70 -21.03
C THR A 184 -6.83 13.80 -20.50
N ALA A 185 -5.63 14.35 -20.23
CA ALA A 185 -4.51 13.59 -19.70
C ALA A 185 -4.86 12.84 -18.40
N TRP A 186 -5.68 13.45 -17.51
CA TRP A 186 -6.17 12.86 -16.28
C TRP A 186 -7.16 11.72 -16.53
N GLN A 187 -8.11 11.91 -17.47
CA GLN A 187 -9.06 10.86 -17.87
C GLN A 187 -8.36 9.68 -18.52
N ARG A 188 -7.38 9.94 -19.40
CA ARG A 188 -6.57 8.91 -20.04
C ARG A 188 -5.80 8.12 -18.99
N PHE A 189 -5.17 8.77 -18.02
CA PHE A 189 -4.47 8.11 -16.91
C PHE A 189 -5.39 7.13 -16.18
N TRP A 190 -6.55 7.59 -15.67
CA TRP A 190 -7.43 6.75 -14.85
C TRP A 190 -8.31 5.77 -15.63
N LYS A 191 -8.66 6.07 -16.92
CA LYS A 191 -9.56 5.22 -17.71
C LYS A 191 -8.85 4.26 -18.64
N LEU A 192 -7.59 4.52 -18.98
CA LEU A 192 -6.82 3.70 -19.93
C LEU A 192 -5.53 3.17 -19.27
N GLU A 193 -4.65 4.06 -18.83
CA GLU A 193 -3.29 3.71 -18.45
C GLU A 193 -3.24 2.88 -17.15
N VAL A 194 -3.93 3.32 -16.10
CA VAL A 194 -4.02 2.59 -14.84
C VAL A 194 -4.71 1.24 -15.01
N PRO A 195 -5.91 1.13 -15.62
CA PRO A 195 -6.54 -0.18 -15.85
C PRO A 195 -5.70 -1.12 -16.70
N PHE A 196 -4.99 -0.61 -17.72
CA PHE A 196 -4.10 -1.41 -18.54
C PHE A 196 -2.91 -1.96 -17.74
N ALA A 197 -2.35 -1.16 -16.82
CA ALA A 197 -1.23 -1.56 -15.99
C ALA A 197 -1.64 -2.43 -14.78
N MET A 198 -2.93 -2.46 -14.40
CA MET A 198 -3.41 -3.14 -13.17
C MET A 198 -3.00 -4.60 -13.04
N PRO A 199 -3.09 -5.47 -14.08
CA PRO A 199 -2.71 -6.87 -13.90
C PRO A 199 -1.25 -7.05 -13.47
N GLY A 200 -0.32 -6.32 -14.11
CA GLY A 200 1.08 -6.34 -13.75
C GLY A 200 1.35 -5.67 -12.40
N LEU A 201 0.64 -4.60 -12.10
CA LEU A 201 0.79 -3.86 -10.85
C LEU A 201 0.30 -4.70 -9.66
N ILE A 202 -0.88 -5.32 -9.74
CA ILE A 202 -1.41 -6.20 -8.67
C ILE A 202 -0.46 -7.36 -8.42
N TRP A 203 0.03 -8.01 -9.47
CA TRP A 203 1.02 -9.08 -9.34
C TRP A 203 2.27 -8.62 -8.57
N ASN A 204 2.81 -7.46 -8.93
CA ASN A 204 3.97 -6.90 -8.25
C ASN A 204 3.66 -6.42 -6.82
N MET A 205 2.45 -5.96 -6.54
CA MET A 205 2.01 -5.65 -5.17
C MET A 205 2.04 -6.90 -4.28
N MET A 206 1.48 -8.02 -4.74
CA MET A 206 1.49 -9.29 -4.01
C MET A 206 2.92 -9.77 -3.75
N MET A 207 3.77 -9.80 -4.78
CA MET A 207 5.18 -10.18 -4.65
C MET A 207 5.95 -9.27 -3.70
N SER A 208 5.69 -7.95 -3.77
CA SER A 208 6.34 -6.96 -2.89
C SER A 208 5.87 -7.08 -1.44
N MET A 209 4.59 -7.39 -1.21
CA MET A 209 4.08 -7.65 0.15
C MET A 209 4.76 -8.87 0.77
N SER A 210 4.87 -9.97 0.02
CA SER A 210 5.56 -11.18 0.51
C SER A 210 7.03 -10.91 0.84
N GLY A 211 7.73 -10.14 -0.01
CA GLY A 211 9.13 -9.74 0.23
C GLY A 211 9.31 -8.75 1.39
N ALA A 212 8.28 -7.96 1.70
CA ALA A 212 8.34 -6.92 2.73
C ALA A 212 8.46 -7.47 4.15
N TRP A 213 8.07 -8.73 4.41
CA TRP A 213 8.16 -9.33 5.75
C TRP A 213 9.55 -9.29 6.37
N PHE A 214 10.58 -9.51 5.57
CA PHE A 214 11.96 -9.41 6.05
C PHE A 214 12.27 -7.99 6.56
N PHE A 215 11.83 -6.97 5.81
CA PHE A 215 12.07 -5.58 6.17
C PHE A 215 11.23 -5.13 7.35
N VAL A 216 10.00 -5.63 7.48
CA VAL A 216 9.14 -5.40 8.64
C VAL A 216 9.81 -5.89 9.91
N VAL A 217 10.23 -7.16 9.94
CA VAL A 217 10.90 -7.74 11.11
C VAL A 217 12.15 -6.93 11.49
N ALA A 218 12.96 -6.55 10.50
CA ALA A 218 14.15 -5.75 10.74
C ALA A 218 13.83 -4.32 11.20
N SER A 219 12.74 -3.72 10.72
CA SER A 219 12.37 -2.34 11.02
C SER A 219 11.60 -2.18 12.33
N GLU A 220 10.93 -3.20 12.83
CA GLU A 220 10.23 -3.18 14.12
C GLU A 220 11.20 -3.40 15.30
N ALA A 221 12.32 -4.07 15.08
CA ALA A 221 13.38 -4.26 16.06
C ALA A 221 14.58 -3.37 15.72
N ILE A 222 14.41 -2.05 15.87
CA ILE A 222 15.40 -1.06 15.46
C ILE A 222 16.43 -0.82 16.56
N THR A 223 17.71 -0.93 16.21
CA THR A 223 18.82 -0.51 17.08
C THR A 223 19.52 0.70 16.45
N VAL A 224 19.62 1.80 17.19
CA VAL A 224 20.34 3.02 16.80
C VAL A 224 21.38 3.36 17.86
N GLY A 225 22.65 3.21 17.53
CA GLY A 225 23.75 3.32 18.48
C GLY A 225 23.61 2.31 19.60
N ASP A 226 23.63 2.77 20.84
CA ASP A 226 23.46 1.92 22.04
C ASP A 226 22.00 1.76 22.49
N GLN A 227 21.05 2.30 21.73
CA GLN A 227 19.63 2.25 22.08
C GLN A 227 18.88 1.33 21.11
N SER A 228 18.18 0.35 21.66
CA SER A 228 17.22 -0.48 20.92
C SER A 228 15.80 0.02 21.17
N PHE A 229 15.07 0.27 20.11
CA PHE A 229 13.66 0.63 20.14
C PHE A 229 12.88 -0.52 19.50
N ASN A 230 12.00 -1.13 20.27
CA ASN A 230 11.11 -2.18 19.79
C ASN A 230 9.74 -1.56 19.56
N LEU A 231 9.38 -1.34 18.29
CA LEU A 231 8.02 -0.95 17.94
C LEU A 231 7.10 -2.15 18.16
N PRO A 232 5.94 -1.98 18.83
CA PRO A 232 5.00 -3.08 19.01
C PRO A 232 4.60 -3.69 17.67
N GLY A 233 4.92 -4.96 17.48
CA GLY A 233 4.70 -5.68 16.23
C GLY A 233 5.26 -7.09 16.26
N VAL A 234 4.95 -7.84 15.20
CA VAL A 234 5.36 -9.23 15.03
C VAL A 234 6.89 -9.37 14.95
N GLY A 235 7.55 -8.41 14.32
CA GLY A 235 9.00 -8.40 14.19
C GLY A 235 9.72 -8.18 15.52
N ALA A 236 9.26 -7.23 16.33
CA ALA A 236 9.81 -6.98 17.66
C ALA A 236 9.54 -8.17 18.61
N PHE A 237 8.36 -8.79 18.51
CA PHE A 237 8.05 -10.02 19.25
C PHE A 237 9.03 -11.14 18.89
N LEU A 238 9.25 -11.37 17.57
CA LEU A 238 10.20 -12.38 17.10
C LEU A 238 11.63 -12.10 17.59
N ALA A 239 12.09 -10.85 17.46
CA ALA A 239 13.43 -10.45 17.90
C ALA A 239 13.63 -10.70 19.42
N GLN A 240 12.64 -10.37 20.22
CA GLN A 240 12.67 -10.59 21.67
C GLN A 240 12.58 -12.08 22.03
N ALA A 241 11.75 -12.87 21.34
CA ALA A 241 11.66 -14.31 21.54
C ALA A 241 12.98 -15.02 21.21
N ILE A 242 13.68 -14.58 20.15
CA ILE A 242 15.01 -15.07 19.80
C ILE A 242 16.04 -14.70 20.87
N ALA A 243 16.05 -13.44 21.34
CA ALA A 243 16.97 -12.96 22.37
C ALA A 243 16.83 -13.74 23.67
N GLN A 244 15.60 -14.09 24.04
CA GLN A 244 15.29 -14.89 25.26
C GLN A 244 15.36 -16.40 25.00
N LYS A 245 15.64 -16.84 23.77
CA LYS A 245 15.69 -18.27 23.38
C LYS A 245 14.38 -19.03 23.70
N HIS A 246 13.23 -18.33 23.64
CA HIS A 246 11.92 -18.89 23.97
C HIS A 246 11.28 -19.56 22.77
N LEU A 247 11.58 -20.85 22.54
CA LEU A 247 11.19 -21.62 21.34
C LEU A 247 9.67 -21.64 21.12
N ALA A 248 8.87 -21.70 22.17
CA ALA A 248 7.40 -21.70 22.04
C ALA A 248 6.88 -20.40 21.43
N SER A 249 7.38 -19.23 21.89
CA SER A 249 7.01 -17.92 21.33
C SER A 249 7.49 -17.77 19.87
N ILE A 250 8.66 -18.30 19.54
CA ILE A 250 9.15 -18.33 18.14
C ILE A 250 8.20 -19.16 17.27
N ALA A 251 7.74 -20.31 17.74
CA ALA A 251 6.78 -21.13 16.99
C ALA A 251 5.45 -20.40 16.80
N TRP A 252 4.90 -19.77 17.83
CA TRP A 252 3.65 -19.01 17.75
C TRP A 252 3.74 -17.83 16.77
N VAL A 253 4.82 -17.08 16.79
CA VAL A 253 4.98 -15.95 15.87
C VAL A 253 5.09 -16.40 14.41
N ILE A 254 5.79 -17.53 14.14
CA ILE A 254 5.88 -18.09 12.79
C ILE A 254 4.49 -18.52 12.29
N VAL A 255 3.70 -19.18 13.14
CA VAL A 255 2.33 -19.54 12.80
C VAL A 255 1.50 -18.30 12.50
N THR A 256 1.58 -17.26 13.35
CA THR A 256 0.85 -16.00 13.15
C THR A 256 1.25 -15.33 11.83
N MET A 257 2.55 -15.20 11.54
CA MET A 257 3.03 -14.65 10.27
C MET A 257 2.48 -15.44 9.08
N THR A 258 2.53 -16.77 9.15
CA THR A 258 2.01 -17.63 8.08
C THR A 258 0.51 -17.41 7.86
N LEU A 259 -0.28 -17.33 8.93
CA LEU A 259 -1.72 -17.07 8.84
C LEU A 259 -2.02 -15.69 8.24
N VAL A 260 -1.27 -14.66 8.62
CA VAL A 260 -1.43 -13.30 8.07
C VAL A 260 -1.07 -13.28 6.59
N ILE A 261 0.03 -13.93 6.18
CA ILE A 261 0.41 -14.03 4.76
C ILE A 261 -0.71 -14.73 3.97
N LEU A 262 -1.19 -15.87 4.45
CA LEU A 262 -2.28 -16.59 3.79
C LEU A 262 -3.58 -15.76 3.71
N ALA A 263 -3.83 -14.87 4.68
CA ALA A 263 -5.05 -14.08 4.71
C ALA A 263 -5.10 -13.01 3.61
N TYR A 264 -3.95 -12.47 3.18
CA TYR A 264 -3.95 -11.46 2.10
C TYR A 264 -3.44 -11.98 0.75
N ASP A 265 -3.01 -13.23 0.66
CA ASP A 265 -2.73 -13.89 -0.63
C ASP A 265 -4.01 -14.50 -1.26
N GLN A 266 -5.17 -14.47 -0.54
CA GLN A 266 -6.45 -14.95 -1.06
C GLN A 266 -7.21 -13.84 -1.83
#